data_d48638d12d44f58f08c3777c216e9772
#
_entry.id   d48638d12d44f58f08c3777c216e9772
#
_cell.length_a   1.000
_cell.length_b   1.000
_cell.length_c   1.000
_cell.angle_alpha   90.00
_cell.angle_beta   90.00
_cell.angle_gamma   90.00
#
_symmetry.space_group_name_H-M   'P 1'
#
loop_
_entity.id
_entity.type
_entity.pdbx_description
1 polymer ?
#
loop_
_entity_poly.entity_id
_entity_poly.type
_entity_poly.pdbx_seq_one_letter_code
_entity_poly.pdbx_strand_id
1 'polypeptide(L)'
;MVQLGLARARAAAQLLHRPERLTAGELVRHLLAVQAQDPRAVRLALRARSDGLTWDEVDDDALVVTWLNRGTLHLVHRDDYPWLQALTAPTRDATSARRLGQLGVSASDAERAVAIVAAAVHGAPRTRAQLSELLGTEGQATPHLLALAARRGVTVMDTRRRYVPAPAETAPVDRDAALAELARRYLAAHAPATDRDLAAWSGLPLRDVRAGMREVREAPAHTEPIPPRLLPAFDPYLLGWKDRSFAVPPDLSKQVHPGGGMIRSVATVDGIVVAEADDRFAAERADVQRFLSAARPAS
;
A
#
# COMPACT_ATOMS: atom_id res chain seq x y z
N MET A 1 -2.19 -20.14 20.50
CA MET A 1 -3.39 -19.36 20.87
C MET A 1 -3.26 -17.98 20.24
N VAL A 2 -4.29 -17.49 19.59
CA VAL A 2 -4.35 -16.09 19.12
C VAL A 2 -4.41 -15.18 20.34
N GLN A 3 -3.55 -14.16 20.36
CA GLN A 3 -3.48 -13.21 21.48
C GLN A 3 -4.53 -12.11 21.25
N LEU A 4 -5.73 -12.26 21.82
CA LEU A 4 -6.85 -11.33 21.65
C LEU A 4 -6.46 -9.86 21.89
N GLY A 5 -5.73 -9.56 22.94
CA GLY A 5 -5.27 -8.20 23.23
C GLY A 5 -4.36 -7.63 22.14
N LEU A 6 -3.45 -8.45 21.59
CA LEU A 6 -2.58 -8.04 20.49
C LEU A 6 -3.37 -7.81 19.21
N ALA A 7 -4.34 -8.68 18.89
CA ALA A 7 -5.19 -8.52 17.72
C ALA A 7 -6.02 -7.23 17.78
N ARG A 8 -6.64 -6.93 18.95
CA ARG A 8 -7.39 -5.69 19.18
C ARG A 8 -6.51 -4.46 19.04
N ALA A 9 -5.34 -4.44 19.69
CA ALA A 9 -4.41 -3.32 19.62
C ALA A 9 -3.98 -3.02 18.20
N ARG A 10 -3.58 -4.04 17.43
CA ARG A 10 -3.18 -3.91 16.03
C ARG A 10 -4.33 -3.51 15.12
N ALA A 11 -5.54 -4.05 15.32
CA ALA A 11 -6.72 -3.67 14.58
C ALA A 11 -7.12 -2.21 14.83
N ALA A 12 -7.00 -1.75 16.06
CA ALA A 12 -7.23 -0.34 16.42
C ALA A 12 -6.18 0.60 15.81
N ALA A 13 -4.89 0.24 15.88
CA ALA A 13 -3.82 0.99 15.23
C ALA A 13 -4.06 1.14 13.72
N GLN A 14 -4.70 0.13 13.09
CA GLN A 14 -5.15 0.16 11.70
C GLN A 14 -6.52 0.82 11.50
N LEU A 15 -7.08 1.51 12.52
CA LEU A 15 -8.38 2.19 12.47
C LEU A 15 -9.59 1.28 12.15
N LEU A 16 -9.49 -0.03 12.39
CA LEU A 16 -10.60 -0.95 12.11
C LEU A 16 -11.76 -0.81 13.10
N HIS A 17 -11.59 -0.07 14.20
CA HIS A 17 -12.69 0.34 15.10
C HIS A 17 -13.48 1.54 14.57
N ARG A 18 -13.00 2.22 13.50
CA ARG A 18 -13.60 3.43 12.89
C ARG A 18 -13.89 4.50 13.94
N PRO A 19 -12.86 5.13 14.52
CA PRO A 19 -13.05 6.09 15.62
C PRO A 19 -13.83 7.31 15.20
N GLU A 20 -13.72 7.70 13.92
CA GLU A 20 -14.36 8.86 13.32
C GLU A 20 -14.46 8.70 11.79
N ARG A 21 -15.19 9.62 11.15
CA ARG A 21 -15.18 9.73 9.70
C ARG A 21 -13.89 10.41 9.24
N LEU A 22 -13.10 9.69 8.44
CA LEU A 22 -11.86 10.17 7.83
C LEU A 22 -11.98 10.17 6.30
N THR A 23 -11.36 11.15 5.67
CA THR A 23 -11.19 11.20 4.22
C THR A 23 -10.19 10.15 3.75
N ALA A 24 -10.18 9.84 2.45
CA ALA A 24 -9.20 8.92 1.87
C ALA A 24 -7.75 9.42 2.08
N GLY A 25 -7.52 10.73 1.95
CA GLY A 25 -6.22 11.35 2.20
C GLY A 25 -5.73 11.16 3.63
N GLU A 26 -6.59 11.41 4.64
CA GLU A 26 -6.26 11.20 6.05
C GLU A 26 -5.97 9.73 6.38
N LEU A 27 -6.78 8.81 5.84
CA LEU A 27 -6.56 7.37 6.00
C LEU A 27 -5.21 6.93 5.43
N VAL A 28 -4.88 7.37 4.21
CA VAL A 28 -3.61 7.04 3.57
C VAL A 28 -2.43 7.67 4.31
N ARG A 29 -2.58 8.91 4.80
CA ARG A 29 -1.57 9.52 5.68
C ARG A 29 -1.34 8.71 6.95
N HIS A 30 -2.40 8.23 7.59
CA HIS A 30 -2.28 7.40 8.79
C HIS A 30 -1.60 6.05 8.47
N LEU A 31 -2.08 5.33 7.46
CA LEU A 31 -1.56 4.00 7.08
C LEU A 31 -0.19 4.06 6.40
N LEU A 32 0.22 5.24 5.97
CA LEU A 32 1.46 5.59 5.27
C LEU A 32 1.55 5.02 3.85
N ALA A 33 1.30 3.73 3.65
CA ALA A 33 1.28 3.11 2.33
C ALA A 33 0.32 1.92 2.31
N VAL A 34 -0.64 1.94 1.40
CA VAL A 34 -1.64 0.89 1.22
C VAL A 34 -1.35 0.12 -0.05
N GLN A 35 -1.22 -1.21 0.02
CA GLN A 35 -0.95 -2.02 -1.18
C GLN A 35 -2.07 -1.83 -2.21
N ALA A 36 -1.70 -1.55 -3.45
CA ALA A 36 -2.62 -1.04 -4.47
C ALA A 36 -2.50 -1.77 -5.82
N GLN A 37 -2.15 -3.06 -5.84
CA GLN A 37 -2.15 -3.85 -7.07
C GLN A 37 -3.55 -4.06 -7.64
N ASP A 38 -4.53 -4.25 -6.77
CA ASP A 38 -5.95 -4.30 -7.12
C ASP A 38 -6.62 -2.97 -6.75
N PRO A 39 -7.11 -2.18 -7.74
CA PRO A 39 -7.79 -0.91 -7.48
C PRO A 39 -9.05 -1.04 -6.62
N ARG A 40 -9.78 -2.17 -6.74
CA ARG A 40 -10.98 -2.42 -5.93
C ARG A 40 -10.61 -2.77 -4.50
N ALA A 41 -9.60 -3.60 -4.31
CA ALA A 41 -9.15 -3.99 -2.98
C ALA A 41 -8.65 -2.79 -2.16
N VAL A 42 -7.86 -1.88 -2.75
CA VAL A 42 -7.37 -0.70 -2.04
C VAL A 42 -8.51 0.22 -1.58
N ARG A 43 -9.54 0.43 -2.41
CA ARG A 43 -10.72 1.21 -2.05
C ARG A 43 -11.52 0.56 -0.91
N LEU A 44 -11.71 -0.75 -0.95
CA LEU A 44 -12.36 -1.51 0.11
C LEU A 44 -11.55 -1.49 1.43
N ALA A 45 -10.22 -1.47 1.35
CA ALA A 45 -9.36 -1.34 2.53
C ALA A 45 -9.54 0.02 3.21
N LEU A 46 -9.65 1.11 2.46
CA LEU A 46 -9.96 2.44 3.02
C LEU A 46 -11.37 2.47 3.61
N ARG A 47 -12.38 1.98 2.88
CA ARG A 47 -13.76 1.86 3.40
C ARG A 47 -13.82 1.14 4.75
N ALA A 48 -13.04 0.08 4.94
CA ALA A 48 -13.06 -0.68 6.19
C ALA A 48 -12.67 0.15 7.42
N ARG A 49 -12.05 1.33 7.24
CA ARG A 49 -11.44 2.18 8.28
C ARG A 49 -12.17 3.51 8.56
N SER A 50 -13.15 3.86 7.76
CA SER A 50 -13.91 5.12 7.94
C SER A 50 -15.40 4.88 7.72
N ASP A 51 -16.23 5.49 8.54
CA ASP A 51 -17.68 5.46 8.35
C ASP A 51 -18.10 6.39 7.22
N GLY A 52 -18.99 5.89 6.34
CA GLY A 52 -19.61 6.71 5.30
C GLY A 52 -18.67 7.19 4.20
N LEU A 53 -17.44 6.64 4.09
CA LEU A 53 -16.58 6.87 2.93
C LEU A 53 -17.26 6.32 1.67
N THR A 54 -17.30 7.10 0.61
CA THR A 54 -17.88 6.71 -0.67
C THR A 54 -16.80 6.29 -1.68
N TRP A 55 -17.22 5.59 -2.74
CA TRP A 55 -16.29 5.14 -3.78
C TRP A 55 -15.55 6.29 -4.45
N ASP A 56 -16.27 7.36 -4.79
CA ASP A 56 -15.72 8.51 -5.51
C ASP A 56 -14.79 9.37 -4.64
N GLU A 57 -14.99 9.40 -3.31
CA GLU A 57 -14.10 10.12 -2.38
C GLU A 57 -12.66 9.53 -2.31
N VAL A 58 -12.44 8.33 -2.85
CA VAL A 58 -11.09 7.77 -2.99
C VAL A 58 -10.36 8.35 -4.21
N ASP A 59 -11.07 9.00 -5.15
CA ASP A 59 -10.47 9.73 -6.27
C ASP A 59 -10.01 11.12 -5.82
N ASP A 60 -8.96 11.14 -5.02
CA ASP A 60 -8.38 12.33 -4.40
C ASP A 60 -7.04 12.65 -5.09
N ASP A 61 -6.88 13.89 -5.56
CA ASP A 61 -5.67 14.38 -6.23
C ASP A 61 -4.45 14.46 -5.27
N ALA A 62 -4.69 14.41 -3.96
CA ALA A 62 -3.63 14.28 -2.96
C ALA A 62 -3.05 12.86 -2.89
N LEU A 63 -3.64 11.88 -3.59
CA LEU A 63 -3.23 10.49 -3.57
C LEU A 63 -2.56 10.08 -4.87
N VAL A 64 -1.47 9.34 -4.74
CA VAL A 64 -0.75 8.77 -5.89
C VAL A 64 -0.46 7.29 -5.70
N VAL A 65 -0.39 6.56 -6.80
CA VAL A 65 -0.05 5.13 -6.82
C VAL A 65 1.30 4.94 -7.48
N THR A 66 2.21 4.26 -6.79
CA THR A 66 3.57 4.05 -7.29
C THR A 66 4.20 2.77 -6.74
N TRP A 67 5.35 2.38 -7.28
CA TRP A 67 6.13 1.23 -6.80
C TRP A 67 7.04 1.65 -5.64
N LEU A 68 6.69 1.20 -4.44
CA LEU A 68 7.45 1.41 -3.21
C LEU A 68 7.70 0.07 -2.50
N ASN A 69 8.37 0.13 -1.37
CA ASN A 69 8.63 -1.01 -0.51
C ASN A 69 8.94 -2.26 -1.35
N ARG A 70 9.23 -3.33 -0.94
CA ARG A 70 9.52 -4.59 -1.67
C ARG A 70 9.20 -4.65 -3.19
N GLY A 71 8.93 -3.49 -3.86
CA GLY A 71 8.66 -3.38 -5.30
C GLY A 71 7.21 -3.67 -5.71
N THR A 72 6.26 -3.51 -4.80
CA THR A 72 4.81 -3.60 -5.09
C THR A 72 4.19 -2.21 -5.25
N LEU A 73 3.03 -2.14 -5.90
CA LEU A 73 2.27 -0.90 -6.03
C LEU A 73 1.66 -0.52 -4.69
N HIS A 74 1.78 0.76 -4.31
CA HIS A 74 1.18 1.33 -3.11
C HIS A 74 0.48 2.64 -3.42
N LEU A 75 -0.66 2.86 -2.78
CA LEU A 75 -1.33 4.14 -2.66
C LEU A 75 -0.68 4.89 -1.50
N VAL A 76 -0.22 6.11 -1.74
CA VAL A 76 0.43 6.98 -0.76
C VAL A 76 -0.07 8.41 -0.92
N HIS A 77 0.06 9.22 0.11
CA HIS A 77 -0.19 10.65 0.00
C HIS A 77 0.96 11.30 -0.77
N ARG A 78 0.64 12.27 -1.65
CA ARG A 78 1.65 12.91 -2.54
C ARG A 78 2.77 13.62 -1.79
N ASP A 79 2.49 14.17 -0.59
CA ASP A 79 3.50 14.82 0.25
C ASP A 79 4.46 13.80 0.89
N ASP A 80 4.01 12.55 1.06
CA ASP A 80 4.84 11.47 1.62
C ASP A 80 5.65 10.76 0.53
N TYR A 81 5.25 10.90 -0.72
CA TYR A 81 5.87 10.21 -1.85
C TYR A 81 7.38 10.49 -1.98
N PRO A 82 7.88 11.76 -1.93
CA PRO A 82 9.30 12.04 -2.21
C PRO A 82 10.24 11.31 -1.25
N TRP A 83 10.00 11.42 0.06
CA TRP A 83 10.89 10.79 1.04
C TRP A 83 10.73 9.26 1.11
N LEU A 84 9.52 8.73 0.89
CA LEU A 84 9.30 7.28 0.78
C LEU A 84 10.02 6.71 -0.44
N GLN A 85 9.93 7.38 -1.57
CA GLN A 85 10.59 7.01 -2.82
C GLN A 85 12.12 7.01 -2.63
N ALA A 86 12.69 8.05 -2.04
CA ALA A 86 14.11 8.15 -1.78
C ALA A 86 14.63 7.04 -0.86
N LEU A 87 13.82 6.57 0.11
CA LEU A 87 14.21 5.47 0.99
C LEU A 87 14.15 4.09 0.32
N THR A 88 13.16 3.84 -0.53
CA THR A 88 12.83 2.47 -0.96
C THR A 88 13.13 2.17 -2.42
N ALA A 89 13.15 3.19 -3.32
CA ALA A 89 13.35 2.97 -4.74
C ALA A 89 14.77 2.52 -5.14
N PRO A 90 15.85 3.10 -4.61
CA PRO A 90 17.22 2.78 -5.05
C PRO A 90 17.61 1.31 -4.87
N THR A 91 17.05 0.62 -3.88
CA THR A 91 17.36 -0.79 -3.59
C THR A 91 16.83 -1.76 -4.65
N ARG A 92 15.99 -1.29 -5.56
CA ARG A 92 15.30 -2.14 -6.56
C ARG A 92 15.81 -1.95 -7.99
N ASP A 93 16.63 -0.95 -8.25
CA ASP A 93 17.03 -0.59 -9.63
C ASP A 93 17.87 -1.71 -10.29
N ALA A 94 18.82 -2.31 -9.57
CA ALA A 94 19.63 -3.42 -10.07
C ALA A 94 18.80 -4.66 -10.47
N THR A 95 17.77 -5.00 -9.68
CA THR A 95 16.86 -6.13 -9.98
C THR A 95 16.05 -5.85 -11.26
N SER A 96 15.67 -4.61 -11.47
CA SER A 96 14.90 -4.19 -12.64
C SER A 96 15.75 -4.20 -13.90
N ALA A 97 16.98 -3.72 -13.85
CA ALA A 97 17.92 -3.76 -14.97
C ALA A 97 18.17 -5.22 -15.43
N ARG A 98 18.37 -6.14 -14.47
CA ARG A 98 18.51 -7.57 -14.78
C ARG A 98 17.29 -8.14 -15.49
N ARG A 99 16.08 -7.80 -15.00
CA ARG A 99 14.84 -8.31 -15.60
C ARG A 99 14.60 -7.74 -16.99
N LEU A 100 14.85 -6.46 -17.21
CA LEU A 100 14.77 -5.82 -18.52
C LEU A 100 15.76 -6.46 -19.52
N GLY A 101 17.00 -6.73 -19.11
CA GLY A 101 17.97 -7.46 -19.93
C GLY A 101 17.48 -8.86 -20.33
N GLN A 102 16.83 -9.59 -19.44
CA GLN A 102 16.20 -10.90 -19.75
C GLN A 102 15.05 -10.78 -20.77
N LEU A 103 14.41 -9.60 -20.86
CA LEU A 103 13.35 -9.29 -21.82
C LEU A 103 13.89 -8.68 -23.12
N GLY A 104 15.21 -8.65 -23.32
CA GLY A 104 15.85 -8.12 -24.52
C GLY A 104 15.94 -6.59 -24.57
N VAL A 105 15.65 -5.89 -23.47
CA VAL A 105 15.75 -4.43 -23.39
C VAL A 105 17.16 -4.05 -22.95
N SER A 106 17.90 -3.34 -23.81
CA SER A 106 19.25 -2.83 -23.49
C SER A 106 19.17 -1.68 -22.47
N ALA A 107 20.30 -1.37 -21.82
CA ALA A 107 20.36 -0.22 -20.90
C ALA A 107 20.04 1.10 -21.63
N SER A 108 20.52 1.27 -22.87
CA SER A 108 20.22 2.48 -23.66
C SER A 108 18.75 2.57 -24.07
N ASP A 109 18.09 1.43 -24.33
CA ASP A 109 16.66 1.41 -24.62
C ASP A 109 15.83 1.76 -23.36
N ALA A 110 16.26 1.27 -22.21
CA ALA A 110 15.62 1.59 -20.93
C ALA A 110 15.74 3.11 -20.62
N GLU A 111 16.91 3.73 -20.85
CA GLU A 111 17.09 5.19 -20.68
C GLU A 111 16.20 5.98 -21.64
N ARG A 112 16.15 5.59 -22.93
CA ARG A 112 15.23 6.22 -23.90
C ARG A 112 13.78 6.08 -23.50
N ALA A 113 13.38 4.91 -23.03
CA ALA A 113 12.01 4.67 -22.55
C ALA A 113 11.63 5.58 -21.38
N VAL A 114 12.53 5.77 -20.42
CA VAL A 114 12.31 6.69 -19.29
C VAL A 114 12.13 8.13 -19.77
N ALA A 115 12.95 8.58 -20.75
CA ALA A 115 12.82 9.91 -21.33
C ALA A 115 11.50 10.10 -22.09
N ILE A 116 11.07 9.08 -22.88
CA ILE A 116 9.78 9.10 -23.59
C ILE A 116 8.62 9.21 -22.58
N VAL A 117 8.64 8.41 -21.52
CA VAL A 117 7.61 8.46 -20.46
C VAL A 117 7.59 9.86 -19.83
N ALA A 118 8.74 10.42 -19.48
CA ALA A 118 8.85 11.78 -18.91
C ALA A 118 8.16 12.81 -19.81
N ALA A 119 8.51 12.86 -21.08
CA ALA A 119 7.92 13.80 -22.04
C ALA A 119 6.41 13.58 -22.20
N ALA A 120 5.96 12.33 -22.30
CA ALA A 120 4.56 11.99 -22.51
C ALA A 120 3.66 12.40 -21.34
N VAL A 121 4.08 12.18 -20.10
CA VAL A 121 3.27 12.49 -18.91
C VAL A 121 3.23 13.98 -18.58
N HIS A 122 4.27 14.77 -18.95
CA HIS A 122 4.26 16.22 -18.79
C HIS A 122 3.20 16.89 -19.69
N GLY A 123 2.92 16.31 -20.86
CA GLY A 123 1.92 16.85 -21.77
C GLY A 123 0.47 16.61 -21.33
N ALA A 124 0.17 15.43 -20.81
CA ALA A 124 -1.15 15.05 -20.30
C ALA A 124 -1.08 13.71 -19.55
N PRO A 125 -2.06 13.41 -18.67
CA PRO A 125 -2.22 12.07 -18.09
C PRO A 125 -2.31 10.99 -19.18
N ARG A 126 -1.57 9.90 -19.04
CA ARG A 126 -1.50 8.81 -20.01
C ARG A 126 -1.97 7.48 -19.44
N THR A 127 -2.72 6.72 -20.21
CA THR A 127 -3.02 5.33 -19.90
C THR A 127 -1.80 4.44 -20.17
N ARG A 128 -1.79 3.25 -19.60
CA ARG A 128 -0.76 2.24 -19.90
C ARG A 128 -0.71 1.87 -21.37
N ALA A 129 -1.88 1.78 -22.05
CA ALA A 129 -1.96 1.47 -23.46
C ALA A 129 -1.30 2.55 -24.32
N GLN A 130 -1.58 3.82 -24.05
CA GLN A 130 -0.95 4.94 -24.75
C GLN A 130 0.58 4.96 -24.56
N LEU A 131 1.06 4.69 -23.34
CA LEU A 131 2.51 4.61 -23.10
C LEU A 131 3.14 3.37 -23.77
N SER A 132 2.44 2.23 -23.82
CA SER A 132 2.91 1.05 -24.56
C SER A 132 3.10 1.33 -26.03
N GLU A 133 2.15 2.03 -26.65
CA GLU A 133 2.22 2.46 -28.04
C GLU A 133 3.41 3.40 -28.29
N LEU A 134 3.58 4.43 -27.46
CA LEU A 134 4.70 5.38 -27.56
C LEU A 134 6.08 4.71 -27.37
N LEU A 135 6.15 3.69 -26.53
CA LEU A 135 7.39 2.94 -26.29
C LEU A 135 7.68 1.90 -27.38
N GLY A 136 6.71 1.59 -28.24
CA GLY A 136 6.85 0.53 -29.24
C GLY A 136 7.12 -0.84 -28.61
N THR A 137 6.61 -1.09 -27.40
CA THR A 137 6.89 -2.31 -26.63
C THR A 137 5.59 -3.06 -26.30
N GLU A 138 5.69 -4.38 -26.28
CA GLU A 138 4.56 -5.26 -25.95
C GLU A 138 4.88 -6.21 -24.79
N GLY A 139 3.85 -6.88 -24.28
CA GLY A 139 4.00 -7.95 -23.29
C GLY A 139 4.57 -7.48 -21.95
N GLN A 140 5.58 -8.17 -21.48
CA GLN A 140 6.16 -7.96 -20.14
C GLN A 140 7.16 -6.79 -20.06
N ALA A 141 7.68 -6.29 -21.19
CA ALA A 141 8.66 -5.20 -21.20
C ALA A 141 8.04 -3.88 -20.72
N THR A 142 6.86 -3.51 -21.23
CA THR A 142 6.15 -2.27 -20.86
C THR A 142 5.97 -2.10 -19.36
N PRO A 143 5.38 -3.06 -18.61
CA PRO A 143 5.23 -2.90 -17.15
C PRO A 143 6.56 -2.68 -16.42
N HIS A 144 7.63 -3.34 -16.86
CA HIS A 144 8.95 -3.17 -16.23
C HIS A 144 9.58 -1.81 -16.54
N LEU A 145 9.40 -1.28 -17.75
CA LEU A 145 9.86 0.06 -18.13
C LEU A 145 9.09 1.14 -17.37
N LEU A 146 7.77 1.02 -17.26
CA LEU A 146 6.96 1.96 -16.49
C LEU A 146 7.30 1.93 -14.99
N ALA A 147 7.54 0.74 -14.44
CA ALA A 147 8.00 0.59 -13.08
C ALA A 147 9.41 1.17 -12.87
N LEU A 148 10.30 1.10 -13.86
CA LEU A 148 11.60 1.75 -13.82
C LEU A 148 11.46 3.27 -13.80
N ALA A 149 10.67 3.85 -14.71
CA ALA A 149 10.40 5.29 -14.76
C ALA A 149 9.80 5.80 -13.43
N ALA A 150 8.86 5.04 -12.84
CA ALA A 150 8.27 5.39 -11.55
C ALA A 150 9.30 5.35 -10.41
N ARG A 151 10.15 4.32 -10.33
CA ARG A 151 11.21 4.22 -9.30
C ARG A 151 12.28 5.30 -9.44
N ARG A 152 12.48 5.83 -10.64
CA ARG A 152 13.37 6.97 -10.88
C ARG A 152 12.73 8.34 -10.61
N GLY A 153 11.52 8.35 -10.04
CA GLY A 153 10.83 9.58 -9.71
C GLY A 153 10.33 10.37 -10.91
N VAL A 154 10.18 9.72 -12.09
CA VAL A 154 9.72 10.38 -13.32
C VAL A 154 8.20 10.45 -13.36
N THR A 155 7.53 9.40 -12.96
CA THR A 155 6.08 9.28 -13.05
C THR A 155 5.49 8.53 -11.86
N VAL A 156 4.25 8.83 -11.54
CA VAL A 156 3.36 8.06 -10.67
C VAL A 156 2.05 7.82 -11.40
N MET A 157 1.13 7.08 -10.82
CA MET A 157 -0.24 7.00 -11.30
C MET A 157 -1.15 7.81 -10.37
N ASP A 158 -2.20 8.42 -10.95
CA ASP A 158 -3.33 8.90 -10.18
C ASP A 158 -4.22 7.73 -9.67
N THR A 159 -5.23 8.01 -8.89
CA THR A 159 -6.18 7.01 -8.36
C THR A 159 -7.00 6.31 -9.45
N ARG A 160 -7.08 6.90 -10.65
CA ARG A 160 -7.71 6.34 -11.86
C ARG A 160 -6.74 5.55 -12.74
N ARG A 161 -5.51 5.30 -12.23
CA ARG A 161 -4.46 4.54 -12.92
C ARG A 161 -3.92 5.16 -14.21
N ARG A 162 -4.04 6.47 -14.38
CA ARG A 162 -3.34 7.21 -15.43
C ARG A 162 -1.97 7.65 -14.91
N TYR A 163 -0.97 7.55 -15.76
CA TYR A 163 0.39 8.01 -15.46
C TYR A 163 0.46 9.52 -15.59
N VAL A 164 0.99 10.15 -14.56
CA VAL A 164 1.15 11.61 -14.40
C VAL A 164 2.58 11.91 -13.97
N PRO A 165 3.07 13.15 -14.09
CA PRO A 165 4.38 13.49 -13.53
C PRO A 165 4.45 13.17 -12.04
N ALA A 166 5.58 12.64 -11.59
CA ALA A 166 5.80 12.43 -10.17
C ALA A 166 5.80 13.78 -9.42
N PRO A 167 5.31 13.84 -8.18
CA PRO A 167 5.46 15.02 -7.34
C PRO A 167 6.92 15.41 -7.24
N ALA A 168 7.21 16.70 -7.46
CA ALA A 168 8.59 17.20 -7.40
C ALA A 168 9.12 17.13 -5.96
N GLU A 169 10.38 16.75 -5.83
CA GLU A 169 11.11 16.87 -4.59
C GLU A 169 11.41 18.36 -4.34
N THR A 170 10.99 18.88 -3.20
CA THR A 170 11.14 20.30 -2.87
C THR A 170 12.46 20.61 -2.15
N ALA A 171 13.10 19.58 -1.57
CA ALA A 171 14.40 19.67 -0.89
C ALA A 171 15.05 18.28 -0.83
N PRO A 172 16.40 18.20 -0.74
CA PRO A 172 17.08 16.94 -0.53
C PRO A 172 16.58 16.22 0.72
N VAL A 173 16.31 14.91 0.59
CA VAL A 173 15.83 14.10 1.70
C VAL A 173 16.98 13.75 2.64
N ASP A 174 16.92 14.24 3.87
CA ASP A 174 17.77 13.76 4.95
C ASP A 174 17.37 12.31 5.27
N ARG A 175 18.30 11.38 5.01
CA ARG A 175 18.02 9.95 5.16
C ARG A 175 17.72 9.57 6.61
N ASP A 176 18.44 10.12 7.59
CA ASP A 176 18.26 9.76 9.00
C ASP A 176 16.93 10.31 9.52
N ALA A 177 16.59 11.54 9.16
CA ALA A 177 15.29 12.13 9.45
C ALA A 177 14.14 11.34 8.79
N ALA A 178 14.31 10.92 7.54
CA ALA A 178 13.32 10.12 6.84
C ALA A 178 13.15 8.71 7.45
N LEU A 179 14.21 8.07 7.93
CA LEU A 179 14.14 6.80 8.65
C LEU A 179 13.42 6.94 9.99
N ALA A 180 13.65 8.02 10.73
CA ALA A 180 12.96 8.31 11.98
C ALA A 180 11.46 8.58 11.74
N GLU A 181 11.13 9.36 10.72
CA GLU A 181 9.73 9.62 10.32
C GLU A 181 9.02 8.34 9.86
N LEU A 182 9.68 7.50 9.07
CA LEU A 182 9.16 6.19 8.68
C LEU A 182 8.82 5.33 9.89
N ALA A 183 9.73 5.23 10.85
CA ALA A 183 9.53 4.45 12.07
C ALA A 183 8.39 5.01 12.91
N ARG A 184 8.36 6.32 13.11
CA ARG A 184 7.31 7.02 13.87
C ARG A 184 5.91 6.78 13.26
N ARG A 185 5.78 6.97 11.95
CA ARG A 185 4.51 6.80 11.23
C ARG A 185 4.09 5.34 11.12
N TYR A 186 5.05 4.44 10.90
CA TYR A 186 4.77 3.01 10.93
C TYR A 186 4.23 2.57 12.28
N LEU A 187 4.85 2.97 13.40
CA LEU A 187 4.38 2.62 14.75
C LEU A 187 3.01 3.26 15.05
N ALA A 188 2.72 4.46 14.57
CA ALA A 188 1.40 5.06 14.74
C ALA A 188 0.28 4.20 14.13
N ALA A 189 0.54 3.54 12.98
CA ALA A 189 -0.44 2.71 12.28
C ALA A 189 -0.34 1.20 12.58
N HIS A 190 0.75 0.74 13.24
CA HIS A 190 1.02 -0.70 13.39
C HIS A 190 1.42 -1.11 14.81
N ALA A 191 1.42 -0.21 15.79
CA ALA A 191 1.73 -0.61 17.17
C ALA A 191 0.69 -1.60 17.74
N PRO A 192 1.15 -2.57 18.54
CA PRO A 192 2.54 -2.87 18.85
C PRO A 192 3.26 -3.62 17.74
N ALA A 193 4.46 -3.17 17.39
CA ALA A 193 5.26 -3.72 16.32
C ALA A 193 6.77 -3.66 16.63
N THR A 194 7.54 -4.52 15.99
CA THR A 194 8.99 -4.65 16.18
C THR A 194 9.78 -4.06 15.02
N ASP A 195 11.10 -3.87 15.20
CA ASP A 195 12.04 -3.54 14.15
C ASP A 195 12.01 -4.55 12.98
N ARG A 196 11.78 -5.84 13.29
CA ARG A 196 11.66 -6.90 12.29
C ARG A 196 10.36 -6.80 11.48
N ASP A 197 9.29 -6.30 12.09
CA ASP A 197 8.03 -6.05 11.39
C ASP A 197 8.19 -4.90 10.40
N LEU A 198 8.76 -3.76 10.83
CA LEU A 198 9.03 -2.63 9.94
C LEU A 198 9.99 -3.01 8.82
N ALA A 199 11.05 -3.78 9.10
CA ALA A 199 11.97 -4.25 8.07
C ALA A 199 11.28 -5.17 7.05
N ALA A 200 10.40 -6.06 7.50
CA ALA A 200 9.60 -6.92 6.61
C ALA A 200 8.58 -6.12 5.78
N TRP A 201 7.97 -5.09 6.36
CA TRP A 201 6.99 -4.23 5.70
C TRP A 201 7.64 -3.30 4.66
N SER A 202 8.71 -2.59 5.04
CA SER A 202 9.38 -1.61 4.18
C SER A 202 10.33 -2.25 3.16
N GLY A 203 10.91 -3.40 3.50
CA GLY A 203 12.01 -4.02 2.73
C GLY A 203 13.37 -3.37 2.96
N LEU A 204 13.49 -2.47 3.93
CA LEU A 204 14.76 -1.84 4.29
C LEU A 204 15.64 -2.79 5.12
N PRO A 205 16.97 -2.61 5.09
CA PRO A 205 17.89 -3.33 5.95
C PRO A 205 17.57 -3.09 7.43
N LEU A 206 17.65 -4.14 8.24
CA LEU A 206 17.33 -4.08 9.67
C LEU A 206 18.17 -3.03 10.43
N ARG A 207 19.42 -2.78 10.00
CA ARG A 207 20.28 -1.74 10.57
C ARG A 207 19.68 -0.33 10.42
N ASP A 208 19.11 -0.05 9.24
CA ASP A 208 18.52 1.26 8.92
C ASP A 208 17.20 1.45 9.69
N VAL A 209 16.39 0.39 9.76
CA VAL A 209 15.17 0.38 10.58
C VAL A 209 15.48 0.63 12.05
N ARG A 210 16.50 -0.04 12.61
CA ARG A 210 16.92 0.16 14.01
C ARG A 210 17.41 1.59 14.25
N ALA A 211 18.09 2.19 13.28
CA ALA A 211 18.50 3.58 13.37
C ALA A 211 17.29 4.51 13.51
N GLY A 212 16.25 4.34 12.66
CA GLY A 212 15.03 5.13 12.71
C GLY A 212 14.18 4.91 13.98
N MET A 213 14.20 3.71 14.56
CA MET A 213 13.38 3.38 15.74
C MET A 213 13.98 3.80 17.09
N ARG A 214 15.22 4.32 17.14
CA ARG A 214 15.95 4.55 18.41
C ARG A 214 15.19 5.41 19.42
N GLU A 215 14.47 6.43 18.97
CA GLU A 215 13.82 7.44 19.80
C GLU A 215 12.31 7.40 19.72
N VAL A 216 11.75 6.48 18.92
CA VAL A 216 10.30 6.39 18.73
C VAL A 216 9.68 5.55 19.86
N ARG A 217 8.63 6.09 20.48
CA ARG A 217 7.84 5.39 21.50
C ARG A 217 6.50 5.00 20.93
N GLU A 218 6.04 3.81 21.28
CA GLU A 218 4.70 3.35 20.95
C GLU A 218 3.64 4.06 21.80
N ALA A 219 2.49 4.31 21.19
CA ALA A 219 1.32 4.76 21.94
C ALA A 219 0.75 3.62 22.80
N PRO A 220 -0.01 3.93 23.87
CA PRO A 220 -0.72 2.93 24.65
C PRO A 220 -1.60 2.03 23.77
N ALA A 221 -1.61 0.74 24.07
CA ALA A 221 -2.39 -0.22 23.30
C ALA A 221 -3.89 -0.04 23.57
N HIS A 222 -4.68 -0.08 22.49
CA HIS A 222 -6.13 -0.14 22.57
C HIS A 222 -6.60 -1.50 23.09
N THR A 223 -7.59 -1.51 23.98
CA THR A 223 -8.09 -2.73 24.63
C THR A 223 -9.55 -3.02 24.34
N GLU A 224 -10.29 -2.01 23.85
CA GLU A 224 -11.72 -2.14 23.57
C GLU A 224 -12.00 -3.12 22.42
N PRO A 225 -13.18 -3.74 22.41
CA PRO A 225 -13.60 -4.63 21.33
C PRO A 225 -13.58 -3.94 19.96
N ILE A 226 -13.16 -4.70 18.94
CA ILE A 226 -13.19 -4.25 17.53
C ILE A 226 -14.39 -4.87 16.85
N PRO A 227 -15.27 -4.07 16.24
CA PRO A 227 -16.45 -4.57 15.53
C PRO A 227 -16.09 -5.54 14.39
N PRO A 228 -17.03 -6.40 13.97
CA PRO A 228 -16.85 -7.23 12.79
C PRO A 228 -16.45 -6.42 11.55
N ARG A 229 -15.45 -6.90 10.78
CA ARG A 229 -14.98 -6.25 9.56
C ARG A 229 -14.80 -7.24 8.42
N LEU A 230 -15.19 -6.84 7.22
CA LEU A 230 -14.88 -7.53 5.96
C LEU A 230 -13.68 -6.81 5.31
N LEU A 231 -12.55 -7.49 5.29
CA LEU A 231 -11.30 -6.97 4.76
C LEU A 231 -11.01 -7.56 3.38
N PRO A 232 -10.59 -6.75 2.40
CA PRO A 232 -10.27 -7.23 1.06
C PRO A 232 -9.00 -8.08 1.03
N ALA A 233 -8.74 -8.69 -0.10
CA ALA A 233 -7.45 -9.30 -0.37
C ALA A 233 -6.33 -8.25 -0.24
N PHE A 234 -5.19 -8.66 0.32
CA PHE A 234 -4.03 -7.78 0.54
C PHE A 234 -4.32 -6.56 1.44
N ASP A 235 -5.28 -6.66 2.35
CA ASP A 235 -5.54 -5.60 3.31
C ASP A 235 -4.28 -5.30 4.16
N PRO A 236 -3.98 -4.01 4.44
CA PRO A 236 -2.85 -3.58 5.28
C PRO A 236 -2.78 -4.29 6.63
N TYR A 237 -3.92 -4.64 7.22
CA TYR A 237 -3.99 -5.36 8.50
C TYR A 237 -3.29 -6.73 8.46
N LEU A 238 -3.31 -7.44 7.31
CA LEU A 238 -2.61 -8.70 7.14
C LEU A 238 -1.22 -8.55 6.52
N LEU A 239 -0.85 -7.35 6.08
CA LEU A 239 0.45 -7.04 5.45
C LEU A 239 1.41 -6.29 6.37
N GLY A 240 0.91 -5.68 7.43
CA GLY A 240 1.65 -4.75 8.27
C GLY A 240 2.77 -5.38 9.10
N TRP A 241 2.70 -6.68 9.37
CA TRP A 241 3.64 -7.39 10.26
C TRP A 241 4.28 -8.59 9.56
N LYS A 242 5.42 -9.01 10.09
CA LYS A 242 6.14 -10.20 9.60
C LYS A 242 5.36 -11.49 9.90
N ASP A 243 4.81 -11.59 11.11
CA ASP A 243 3.99 -12.71 11.56
C ASP A 243 2.51 -12.31 11.62
N ARG A 244 1.62 -13.18 11.17
CA ARG A 244 0.17 -13.00 11.10
C ARG A 244 -0.59 -13.88 12.08
N SER A 245 0.09 -14.68 12.88
CA SER A 245 -0.53 -15.60 13.86
C SER A 245 -1.35 -14.87 14.93
N PHE A 246 -1.10 -13.57 15.12
CA PHE A 246 -1.89 -12.73 16.01
C PHE A 246 -3.35 -12.58 15.54
N ALA A 247 -3.59 -12.63 14.23
CA ALA A 247 -4.92 -12.43 13.62
C ALA A 247 -5.45 -13.71 12.96
N VAL A 248 -4.58 -14.58 12.44
CA VAL A 248 -4.98 -15.75 11.65
C VAL A 248 -4.81 -17.02 12.46
N PRO A 249 -5.90 -17.68 12.85
CA PRO A 249 -5.86 -18.98 13.50
C PRO A 249 -5.14 -20.03 12.64
N PRO A 250 -4.41 -21.00 13.24
CA PRO A 250 -3.62 -21.99 12.50
C PRO A 250 -4.43 -22.82 11.49
N ASP A 251 -5.66 -23.19 11.83
CA ASP A 251 -6.60 -23.94 10.99
C ASP A 251 -7.07 -23.16 9.75
N LEU A 252 -7.10 -21.83 9.82
CA LEU A 252 -7.46 -20.94 8.71
C LEU A 252 -6.24 -20.47 7.89
N SER A 253 -5.02 -20.77 8.33
CA SER A 253 -3.80 -20.24 7.72
C SER A 253 -3.69 -20.56 6.23
N LYS A 254 -3.96 -21.80 5.80
CA LYS A 254 -3.92 -22.20 4.39
C LYS A 254 -5.05 -21.57 3.56
N GLN A 255 -6.19 -21.27 4.18
CA GLN A 255 -7.30 -20.60 3.52
C GLN A 255 -6.97 -19.13 3.25
N VAL A 256 -6.33 -18.44 4.20
CA VAL A 256 -5.93 -17.03 4.09
C VAL A 256 -4.67 -16.88 3.23
N HIS A 257 -3.70 -17.77 3.41
CA HIS A 257 -2.37 -17.76 2.75
C HIS A 257 -2.14 -19.04 1.95
N PRO A 258 -2.74 -19.20 0.77
CA PRO A 258 -2.65 -20.43 -0.01
C PRO A 258 -1.26 -20.67 -0.66
N GLY A 259 -0.34 -19.71 -0.53
CA GLY A 259 0.97 -19.73 -1.16
C GLY A 259 1.15 -18.68 -2.25
N GLY A 260 2.32 -18.63 -2.88
CA GLY A 260 2.62 -17.69 -3.97
C GLY A 260 2.53 -16.20 -3.59
N GLY A 261 2.60 -15.87 -2.28
CA GLY A 261 2.45 -14.49 -1.80
C GLY A 261 0.99 -13.99 -1.77
N MET A 262 0.01 -14.86 -2.07
CA MET A 262 -1.40 -14.50 -2.05
C MET A 262 -1.90 -14.32 -0.61
N ILE A 263 -2.71 -13.28 -0.41
CA ILE A 263 -3.50 -13.04 0.80
C ILE A 263 -4.95 -12.83 0.35
N ARG A 264 -5.84 -13.70 0.80
CA ARG A 264 -7.27 -13.63 0.45
C ARG A 264 -8.01 -12.62 1.34
N SER A 265 -9.18 -12.20 0.89
CA SER A 265 -10.14 -11.46 1.71
C SER A 265 -10.57 -12.28 2.92
N VAL A 266 -10.81 -11.60 4.04
CA VAL A 266 -11.15 -12.24 5.32
C VAL A 266 -12.29 -11.50 6.02
N ALA A 267 -12.98 -12.22 6.89
CA ALA A 267 -13.88 -11.67 7.89
C ALA A 267 -13.17 -11.70 9.25
N THR A 268 -13.25 -10.61 10.03
CA THR A 268 -12.61 -10.51 11.35
C THR A 268 -13.59 -10.08 12.43
N VAL A 269 -13.45 -10.61 13.63
CA VAL A 269 -14.09 -10.15 14.86
C VAL A 269 -13.00 -9.93 15.89
N ASP A 270 -12.98 -8.77 16.52
CA ASP A 270 -11.89 -8.39 17.44
C ASP A 270 -10.49 -8.47 16.81
N GLY A 271 -10.40 -8.21 15.50
CA GLY A 271 -9.16 -8.35 14.74
C GLY A 271 -8.76 -9.80 14.42
N ILE A 272 -9.51 -10.80 14.87
CA ILE A 272 -9.21 -12.21 14.62
C ILE A 272 -10.03 -12.70 13.42
N VAL A 273 -9.38 -13.38 12.49
CA VAL A 273 -10.01 -13.97 11.31
C VAL A 273 -10.95 -15.10 11.75
N VAL A 274 -12.18 -15.10 11.22
CA VAL A 274 -13.18 -16.14 11.41
C VAL A 274 -13.41 -16.90 10.10
N ALA A 275 -13.83 -18.17 10.22
CA ALA A 275 -14.02 -19.05 9.06
C ALA A 275 -15.12 -18.53 8.12
N GLU A 276 -16.20 -18.00 8.69
CA GLU A 276 -17.36 -17.51 7.96
C GLU A 276 -17.88 -16.19 8.54
N ALA A 277 -18.42 -15.35 7.68
CA ALA A 277 -19.12 -14.13 8.07
C ALA A 277 -20.60 -14.47 8.35
N ASP A 278 -20.94 -14.60 9.61
CA ASP A 278 -22.30 -14.88 10.09
C ASP A 278 -23.18 -13.61 10.20
N ASP A 279 -24.30 -13.66 10.93
CA ASP A 279 -25.24 -12.54 11.08
C ASP A 279 -24.63 -11.31 11.77
N ARG A 280 -23.56 -11.47 12.55
CA ARG A 280 -22.80 -10.33 13.14
C ARG A 280 -22.25 -9.38 12.08
N PHE A 281 -22.09 -9.84 10.85
CA PHE A 281 -21.59 -9.05 9.72
C PHE A 281 -22.71 -8.39 8.88
N ALA A 282 -23.97 -8.43 9.29
CA ALA A 282 -25.07 -7.88 8.49
C ALA A 282 -24.88 -6.38 8.17
N ALA A 283 -24.53 -5.58 9.16
CA ALA A 283 -24.26 -4.15 8.99
C ALA A 283 -23.04 -3.91 8.09
N GLU A 284 -21.97 -4.68 8.27
CA GLU A 284 -20.75 -4.57 7.49
C GLU A 284 -20.98 -4.98 6.02
N ARG A 285 -21.77 -6.03 5.77
CA ARG A 285 -22.20 -6.41 4.40
C ARG A 285 -23.01 -5.31 3.72
N ALA A 286 -23.96 -4.71 4.45
CA ALA A 286 -24.75 -3.58 3.92
C ALA A 286 -23.88 -2.40 3.57
N ASP A 287 -22.88 -2.08 4.39
CA ASP A 287 -21.91 -1.02 4.14
C ASP A 287 -21.05 -1.30 2.90
N VAL A 288 -20.52 -2.52 2.74
CA VAL A 288 -19.80 -2.94 1.53
C VAL A 288 -20.69 -2.79 0.28
N GLN A 289 -21.94 -3.19 0.35
CA GLN A 289 -22.88 -3.08 -0.77
C GLN A 289 -23.14 -1.62 -1.14
N ARG A 290 -23.39 -0.74 -0.17
CA ARG A 290 -23.55 0.70 -0.43
C ARG A 290 -22.31 1.29 -1.10
N PHE A 291 -21.12 0.98 -0.58
CA PHE A 291 -19.86 1.45 -1.15
C PHE A 291 -19.66 0.99 -2.59
N LEU A 292 -19.96 -0.27 -2.90
CA LEU A 292 -19.81 -0.83 -4.23
C LEU A 292 -20.89 -0.39 -5.22
N SER A 293 -22.12 -0.09 -4.75
CA SER A 293 -23.20 0.39 -5.63
C SER A 293 -22.93 1.80 -6.16
N ALA A 294 -22.10 2.58 -5.47
CA ALA A 294 -21.63 3.88 -5.94
C ALA A 294 -20.46 3.78 -6.97
N ALA A 295 -19.89 2.58 -7.16
CA ALA A 295 -18.84 2.37 -8.13
C ALA A 295 -19.39 2.51 -9.56
N ARG A 296 -18.98 3.55 -10.29
CA ARG A 296 -19.30 3.68 -11.72
C ARG A 296 -18.49 2.64 -12.50
N PRO A 297 -19.07 1.97 -13.53
CA PRO A 297 -18.28 1.14 -14.43
C PRO A 297 -17.20 2.02 -15.06
N ALA A 298 -15.97 1.49 -15.11
CA ALA A 298 -14.88 2.17 -15.83
C ALA A 298 -15.29 2.35 -17.30
N SER A 299 -15.46 3.60 -17.71
CA SER A 299 -15.73 4.00 -19.08
C SER A 299 -14.49 3.82 -19.95
#